data_4138f21680f164cf47e37a5f60c377eb
#
_entry.id   4138f21680f164cf47e37a5f60c377eb
#
_cell.length_a   1.000
_cell.length_b   1.000
_cell.length_c   1.000
_cell.angle_alpha   90.00
_cell.angle_beta   90.00
_cell.angle_gamma   90.00
#
_symmetry.space_group_name_H-M   'P 1'
#
loop_
_entity.id
_entity.type
_entity.pdbx_description
1 polymer ?
#
loop_
_entity_poly.entity_id
_entity_poly.type
_entity_poly.pdbx_seq_one_letter_code
_entity_poly.pdbx_strand_id
1 'polypeptide(L)'
;MKILTVANHIAILEELEKELSAVSPGSEIIRETDALMAGKYAFNHEVDIVFAEADMKRMNGLQLIQFVRHKHPDVKSFLIGTDEDLSGFWGGVSEDVTGILTYPFIKKTIRDTLRKNGL
;
A
#
# COMPACT_ATOMS: atom_id res chain seq x y z
N MET A 1 -3.39 -10.73 -10.45
CA MET A 1 -2.56 -10.17 -9.38
C MET A 1 -3.46 -9.72 -8.24
N LYS A 2 -3.05 -9.96 -7.01
CA LYS A 2 -3.85 -9.59 -5.83
C LYS A 2 -3.21 -8.39 -5.13
N ILE A 3 -3.97 -7.32 -5.01
CA ILE A 3 -3.52 -6.03 -4.46
C ILE A 3 -4.33 -5.71 -3.21
N LEU A 4 -3.65 -5.59 -2.08
CA LEU A 4 -4.26 -5.19 -0.81
C LEU A 4 -4.04 -3.69 -0.61
N THR A 5 -5.12 -2.94 -0.41
CA THR A 5 -5.06 -1.50 -0.15
C THR A 5 -5.63 -1.20 1.22
N VAL A 6 -4.88 -0.49 2.04
CA VAL A 6 -5.22 -0.23 3.44
C VAL A 6 -5.05 1.25 3.77
N ALA A 7 -6.11 1.90 4.22
CA ALA A 7 -6.07 3.29 4.64
C ALA A 7 -7.23 3.60 5.58
N ASN A 8 -7.04 4.56 6.51
CA ASN A 8 -8.12 5.04 7.37
C ASN A 8 -9.23 5.74 6.61
N HIS A 9 -8.90 6.35 5.47
CA HIS A 9 -9.82 7.20 4.71
C HIS A 9 -10.22 6.52 3.43
N ILE A 10 -11.51 6.26 3.29
CA ILE A 10 -12.02 5.56 2.11
C ILE A 10 -11.77 6.32 0.80
N ALA A 11 -11.73 7.65 0.86
CA ALA A 11 -11.44 8.46 -0.31
C ALA A 11 -10.06 8.17 -0.91
N ILE A 12 -9.07 7.87 -0.06
CA ILE A 12 -7.73 7.48 -0.50
C ILE A 12 -7.79 6.15 -1.24
N LEU A 13 -8.53 5.19 -0.68
CA LEU A 13 -8.69 3.87 -1.29
C LEU A 13 -9.39 3.94 -2.64
N GLU A 14 -10.44 4.76 -2.74
CA GLU A 14 -11.19 4.92 -3.99
C GLU A 14 -10.31 5.52 -5.09
N GLU A 15 -9.55 6.55 -4.77
CA GLU A 15 -8.68 7.20 -5.73
C GLU A 15 -7.55 6.27 -6.18
N LEU A 16 -6.94 5.57 -5.23
CA LEU A 16 -5.89 4.61 -5.54
C LEU A 16 -6.41 3.48 -6.41
N GLU A 17 -7.56 2.91 -6.07
CA GLU A 17 -8.18 1.82 -6.83
C GLU A 17 -8.48 2.23 -8.27
N LYS A 18 -8.95 3.46 -8.47
CA LYS A 18 -9.22 3.99 -9.80
C LYS A 18 -7.96 3.94 -10.68
N GLU A 19 -6.83 4.36 -10.13
CA GLU A 19 -5.57 4.34 -10.88
C GLU A 19 -5.03 2.92 -11.06
N LEU A 20 -5.15 2.08 -10.04
CA LEU A 20 -4.73 0.69 -10.12
C LEU A 20 -5.53 -0.08 -11.17
N SER A 21 -6.83 0.14 -11.24
CA SER A 21 -7.70 -0.51 -12.23
C SER A 21 -7.35 -0.10 -13.65
N ALA A 22 -6.89 1.13 -13.85
CA ALA A 22 -6.48 1.61 -15.15
C ALA A 22 -5.14 1.01 -15.59
N VAL A 23 -4.21 0.83 -14.67
CA VAL A 23 -2.86 0.32 -14.96
C VAL A 23 -2.83 -1.21 -15.00
N SER A 24 -3.61 -1.87 -14.16
CA SER A 24 -3.62 -3.32 -14.04
C SER A 24 -5.06 -3.86 -14.01
N PRO A 25 -5.78 -3.82 -15.15
CA PRO A 25 -7.22 -4.08 -15.19
C PRO A 25 -7.64 -5.50 -14.81
N GLY A 26 -6.73 -6.46 -14.83
CA GLY A 26 -7.04 -7.84 -14.45
C GLY A 26 -6.78 -8.15 -12.98
N SER A 27 -6.36 -7.18 -12.19
CA SER A 27 -6.00 -7.42 -10.80
C SER A 27 -7.21 -7.40 -9.88
N GLU A 28 -7.17 -8.25 -8.86
CA GLU A 28 -8.15 -8.24 -7.77
C GLU A 28 -7.66 -7.24 -6.73
N ILE A 29 -8.50 -6.26 -6.41
CA ILE A 29 -8.16 -5.22 -5.43
C ILE A 29 -9.01 -5.41 -4.19
N ILE A 30 -8.37 -5.59 -3.06
CA ILE A 30 -9.00 -5.77 -1.75
C ILE A 30 -8.82 -4.49 -0.95
N ARG A 31 -9.90 -3.91 -0.47
CA ARG A 31 -9.90 -2.70 0.37
C ARG A 31 -10.05 -3.07 1.83
N GLU A 32 -9.26 -2.45 2.68
CA GLU A 32 -9.41 -2.54 4.13
C GLU A 32 -9.18 -1.18 4.77
N THR A 33 -10.04 -0.83 5.72
CA THR A 33 -9.90 0.42 6.48
C THR A 33 -9.31 0.20 7.88
N ASP A 34 -9.02 -1.04 8.24
CA ASP A 34 -8.46 -1.43 9.54
C ASP A 34 -7.19 -2.26 9.31
N ALA A 35 -6.09 -1.80 9.88
CA ALA A 35 -4.79 -2.47 9.70
C ALA A 35 -4.78 -3.90 10.27
N LEU A 36 -5.49 -4.16 11.37
CA LEU A 36 -5.55 -5.51 11.93
C LEU A 36 -6.32 -6.46 11.02
N MET A 37 -7.41 -5.99 10.43
CA MET A 37 -8.17 -6.80 9.47
C MET A 37 -7.38 -7.04 8.19
N ALA A 38 -6.62 -6.05 7.76
CA ALA A 38 -5.73 -6.20 6.61
C ALA A 38 -4.65 -7.25 6.87
N GLY A 39 -4.05 -7.24 8.06
CA GLY A 39 -3.06 -8.23 8.46
C GLY A 39 -3.66 -9.63 8.50
N LYS A 40 -4.87 -9.77 9.02
CA LYS A 40 -5.60 -11.04 9.04
C LYS A 40 -5.88 -11.55 7.63
N TYR A 41 -6.29 -10.66 6.74
CA TYR A 41 -6.49 -11.02 5.34
C TYR A 41 -5.20 -11.55 4.72
N ALA A 42 -4.10 -10.82 4.89
CA ALA A 42 -2.80 -11.20 4.33
C ALA A 42 -2.28 -12.52 4.90
N PHE A 43 -2.61 -12.82 6.15
CA PHE A 43 -2.23 -14.11 6.76
C PHE A 43 -2.94 -15.29 6.10
N ASN A 44 -4.18 -15.10 5.66
CA ASN A 44 -5.02 -16.18 5.13
C ASN A 44 -5.12 -16.23 3.60
N HIS A 45 -4.58 -15.24 2.90
CA HIS A 45 -4.70 -15.14 1.43
C HIS A 45 -3.37 -14.70 0.83
N GLU A 46 -3.22 -14.95 -0.46
CA GLU A 46 -2.06 -14.45 -1.20
C GLU A 46 -2.19 -12.96 -1.42
N VAL A 47 -1.07 -12.26 -1.33
CA VAL A 47 -0.97 -10.82 -1.61
C VAL A 47 0.28 -10.58 -2.43
N ASP A 48 0.12 -10.01 -3.61
CA ASP A 48 1.24 -9.67 -4.49
C ASP A 48 1.77 -8.27 -4.25
N ILE A 49 0.87 -7.35 -3.90
CA ILE A 49 1.19 -5.94 -3.68
C ILE A 49 0.36 -5.43 -2.51
N VAL A 50 0.98 -4.63 -1.64
CA VAL A 50 0.27 -3.96 -0.54
C VAL A 50 0.55 -2.46 -0.59
N PHE A 51 -0.51 -1.68 -0.47
CA PHE A 51 -0.45 -0.23 -0.26
C PHE A 51 -1.02 0.05 1.13
N ALA A 52 -0.25 0.67 1.99
CA ALA A 52 -0.67 0.94 3.36
C ALA A 52 -0.42 2.40 3.74
N GLU A 53 -1.45 3.04 4.28
CA GLU A 53 -1.32 4.40 4.80
C GLU A 53 -0.37 4.41 5.99
N ALA A 54 0.56 5.37 6.01
CA ALA A 54 1.58 5.45 7.06
C ALA A 54 0.96 5.67 8.45
N ASP A 55 0.01 6.60 8.52
CA ASP A 55 -0.64 6.94 9.79
C ASP A 55 -1.98 6.22 9.92
N MET A 56 -1.98 5.07 10.58
CA MET A 56 -3.19 4.31 10.85
C MET A 56 -3.32 4.00 12.34
N LYS A 57 -4.54 3.82 12.78
CA LYS A 57 -4.84 3.42 14.16
C LYS A 57 -4.38 2.00 14.41
N ARG A 58 -3.99 1.70 15.65
CA ARG A 58 -3.56 0.39 16.15
C ARG A 58 -2.21 -0.07 15.63
N MET A 59 -2.03 -0.07 14.33
CA MET A 59 -0.81 -0.51 13.67
C MET A 59 -0.53 0.47 12.54
N ASN A 60 0.66 1.07 12.51
CA ASN A 60 0.99 1.98 11.41
C ASN A 60 1.30 1.22 10.12
N GLY A 61 1.36 1.94 9.00
CA GLY A 61 1.55 1.30 7.70
C GLY A 61 2.84 0.52 7.57
N LEU A 62 3.93 1.00 8.16
CA LEU A 62 5.20 0.28 8.14
C LEU A 62 5.11 -1.04 8.89
N GLN A 63 4.50 -1.03 10.08
CA GLN A 63 4.30 -2.24 10.85
C GLN A 63 3.47 -3.27 10.10
N LEU A 64 2.41 -2.81 9.43
CA LEU A 64 1.59 -3.69 8.61
C LEU A 64 2.39 -4.28 7.45
N ILE A 65 3.17 -3.47 6.76
CA ILE A 65 4.02 -3.93 5.65
C ILE A 65 5.01 -4.99 6.14
N GLN A 66 5.64 -4.76 7.29
CA GLN A 66 6.56 -5.73 7.87
C GLN A 66 5.87 -7.05 8.17
N PHE A 67 4.66 -7.00 8.72
CA PHE A 67 3.86 -8.19 8.97
C PHE A 67 3.51 -8.93 7.67
N VAL A 68 3.07 -8.22 6.65
CA VAL A 68 2.72 -8.81 5.36
C VAL A 68 3.95 -9.45 4.71
N ARG A 69 5.09 -8.78 4.74
CA ARG A 69 6.33 -9.31 4.18
C ARG A 69 6.81 -10.57 4.87
N HIS A 70 6.55 -10.70 6.17
CA HIS A 70 6.92 -11.90 6.89
C HIS A 70 6.18 -13.13 6.31
N LYS A 71 4.94 -12.97 5.94
CA LYS A 71 4.13 -14.03 5.34
C LYS A 71 4.36 -14.14 3.83
N HIS A 72 4.58 -13.02 3.15
CA HIS A 72 4.75 -12.94 1.71
C HIS A 72 6.07 -12.22 1.39
N PRO A 73 7.22 -12.91 1.44
CA PRO A 73 8.54 -12.25 1.31
C PRO A 73 8.76 -11.51 -0.02
N ASP A 74 8.05 -11.91 -1.07
CA ASP A 74 8.20 -11.29 -2.38
C ASP A 74 7.19 -10.18 -2.65
N VAL A 75 6.38 -9.80 -1.66
CA VAL A 75 5.38 -8.75 -1.82
C VAL A 75 6.04 -7.42 -2.14
N LYS A 76 5.44 -6.69 -3.08
CA LYS A 76 5.82 -5.30 -3.33
C LYS A 76 4.98 -4.42 -2.41
N SER A 77 5.61 -3.51 -1.71
CA SER A 77 4.97 -2.73 -0.66
C SER A 77 5.19 -1.24 -0.83
N PHE A 78 4.12 -0.47 -0.62
CA PHE A 78 4.14 0.98 -0.78
C PHE A 78 3.50 1.63 0.43
N LEU A 79 4.19 2.62 1.02
CA LEU A 79 3.60 3.50 2.03
C LEU A 79 2.89 4.65 1.35
N ILE A 80 1.71 4.99 1.85
CA ILE A 80 0.91 6.10 1.35
C ILE A 80 0.68 7.09 2.47
N GLY A 81 0.70 8.37 2.17
CA GLY A 81 0.39 9.40 3.15
C GLY A 81 0.69 10.78 2.64
N THR A 82 0.35 11.79 3.45
CA THR A 82 0.76 13.17 3.19
C THR A 82 2.26 13.30 3.46
N ASP A 83 2.87 14.37 2.99
CA ASP A 83 4.28 14.64 3.30
C ASP A 83 4.54 14.66 4.81
N GLU A 84 3.60 15.20 5.59
CA GLU A 84 3.69 15.23 7.04
C GLU A 84 3.68 13.81 7.62
N ASP A 85 2.76 12.97 7.18
CA ASP A 85 2.66 11.59 7.66
C ASP A 85 3.92 10.77 7.34
N LEU A 86 4.49 10.99 6.17
CA LEU A 86 5.65 10.24 5.71
C LEU A 86 6.96 10.75 6.28
N SER A 87 7.01 11.99 6.75
CA SER A 87 8.24 12.62 7.24
C SER A 87 8.94 11.82 8.35
N GLY A 88 8.17 11.16 9.20
CA GLY A 88 8.71 10.32 10.26
C GLY A 88 9.33 9.01 9.79
N PHE A 89 9.15 8.65 8.52
CA PHE A 89 9.61 7.38 7.97
C PHE A 89 10.78 7.49 7.01
N TRP A 90 11.17 8.71 6.61
CA TRP A 90 12.18 8.92 5.56
C TRP A 90 13.50 8.21 5.78
N GLY A 91 13.91 8.01 7.02
CA GLY A 91 15.18 7.39 7.33
C GLY A 91 15.13 5.89 7.60
N GLY A 92 13.95 5.28 7.66
CA GLY A 92 13.83 3.91 8.16
C GLY A 92 13.05 2.92 7.31
N VAL A 93 12.65 3.31 6.09
CA VAL A 93 11.75 2.46 5.28
C VAL A 93 12.43 1.68 4.17
N SER A 94 13.71 1.89 3.97
CA SER A 94 14.42 1.46 2.75
C SER A 94 14.42 -0.04 2.45
N GLU A 95 14.40 -0.90 3.46
CA GLU A 95 14.50 -2.35 3.25
C GLU A 95 13.15 -3.03 3.08
N ASP A 96 12.15 -2.56 3.82
CA ASP A 96 10.84 -3.21 3.85
C ASP A 96 9.85 -2.63 2.86
N VAL A 97 10.13 -1.46 2.31
CA VAL A 97 9.20 -0.70 1.47
C VAL A 97 9.77 -0.52 0.08
N THR A 98 8.99 -0.94 -0.92
CA THR A 98 9.37 -0.79 -2.32
C THR A 98 9.34 0.66 -2.77
N GLY A 99 8.37 1.42 -2.29
CA GLY A 99 8.24 2.83 -2.63
C GLY A 99 7.26 3.58 -1.75
N ILE A 100 7.16 4.88 -1.98
CA ILE A 100 6.32 5.79 -1.22
C ILE A 100 5.46 6.58 -2.21
N LEU A 101 4.16 6.70 -1.92
CA LEU A 101 3.24 7.52 -2.70
C LEU A 101 2.65 8.60 -1.81
N THR A 102 2.89 9.86 -2.18
CA THR A 102 2.40 11.01 -1.43
C THR A 102 0.96 11.34 -1.81
N TYR A 103 0.10 11.51 -0.82
CA TYR A 103 -1.28 11.95 -1.01
C TYR A 103 -1.38 13.45 -0.71
N PRO A 104 -2.10 14.24 -1.51
CA PRO A 104 -2.95 13.84 -2.63
C PRO A 104 -2.15 13.33 -3.83
N PHE A 105 -2.69 12.32 -4.50
CA PHE A 105 -1.98 11.63 -5.57
C PHE A 105 -1.90 12.47 -6.84
N ILE A 106 -0.76 12.37 -7.51
CA ILE A 106 -0.60 12.86 -8.88
C ILE A 106 -0.67 11.62 -9.77
N LYS A 107 -1.65 11.57 -10.67
CA LYS A 107 -1.91 10.39 -11.51
C LYS A 107 -0.68 9.89 -12.24
N LYS A 108 0.08 10.80 -12.83
CA LYS A 108 1.30 10.43 -13.55
C LYS A 108 2.31 9.76 -12.63
N THR A 109 2.48 10.28 -11.41
CA THR A 109 3.40 9.72 -10.42
C THR A 109 3.00 8.32 -10.02
N ILE A 110 1.71 8.08 -9.78
CA ILE A 110 1.21 6.74 -9.46
C ILE A 110 1.52 5.78 -10.60
N ARG A 111 1.17 6.13 -11.83
CA ARG A 111 1.38 5.28 -12.99
C ARG A 111 2.86 4.98 -13.22
N ASP A 112 3.71 5.98 -13.13
CA ASP A 112 5.15 5.81 -13.33
C ASP A 112 5.74 4.90 -12.25
N THR A 113 5.32 5.08 -11.00
CA THR A 113 5.77 4.24 -9.88
C THR A 113 5.35 2.79 -10.08
N LEU A 114 4.11 2.56 -10.48
CA LEU A 114 3.61 1.21 -10.71
C LEU A 114 4.33 0.53 -11.86
N ARG A 115 4.51 1.23 -12.99
CA ARG A 115 5.23 0.70 -14.15
C ARG A 115 6.68 0.39 -13.84
N LYS A 116 7.35 1.26 -13.11
CA LYS A 116 8.73 1.07 -12.69
C LYS A 116 8.90 -0.22 -11.87
N ASN A 117 7.86 -0.63 -11.18
CA ASN A 117 7.87 -1.82 -10.33
C ASN A 117 7.15 -3.02 -10.95
N GLY A 118 6.95 -3.00 -12.26
CA GLY A 118 6.44 -4.16 -12.99
C GLY A 118 4.92 -4.28 -13.05
N LEU A 119 4.22 -3.18 -12.82
CA LEU A 119 2.76 -3.19 -12.83
C LEU A 119 2.16 -2.56 -14.08
#